data_bb7600f92b5370653e33e775c8734a3d
#
_entry.id   bb7600f92b5370653e33e775c8734a3d
#
_cell.length_a   1.000
_cell.length_b   1.000
_cell.length_c   1.000
_cell.angle_alpha   90.00
_cell.angle_beta   90.00
_cell.angle_gamma   90.00
#
_symmetry.space_group_name_H-M   'P 1'
#
loop_
_entity.id
_entity.type
_entity.pdbx_description
1 polymer ?
#
loop_
_entity_poly.entity_id
_entity_poly.type
_entity_poly.pdbx_seq_one_letter_code
_entity_poly.pdbx_strand_id
1 'polypeptide(L)' 'MADKNNIEERLTKAIELKESLEKRLEKVANTPKEEEFKLQVEKVDALIEHLKKELEEA' A
#
# COMPACT_ATOMS: atom_id res chain seq x y z
N MET A 1 10.94 0.15 -21.07
CA MET A 1 11.19 -0.96 -20.15
C MET A 1 11.07 -0.51 -18.71
N ALA A 2 10.42 -1.33 -17.88
CA ALA A 2 10.32 -1.01 -16.46
C ALA A 2 11.70 -1.18 -15.81
N ASP A 3 12.14 -0.15 -15.12
CA ASP A 3 13.38 -0.19 -14.37
C ASP A 3 13.12 -0.88 -13.04
N LYS A 4 13.84 -1.96 -12.77
CA LYS A 4 13.70 -2.74 -11.55
C LYS A 4 13.89 -1.86 -10.30
N ASN A 5 14.87 -0.97 -10.32
CA ASN A 5 15.11 -0.06 -9.22
C ASN A 5 13.92 0.86 -8.97
N ASN A 6 13.28 1.31 -10.05
CA ASN A 6 12.10 2.16 -9.96
C ASN A 6 10.92 1.40 -9.33
N ILE A 7 10.75 0.14 -9.71
CA ILE A 7 9.69 -0.70 -9.14
C ILE A 7 9.93 -0.92 -7.65
N GLU A 8 11.17 -1.20 -7.26
CA GLU A 8 11.53 -1.38 -5.86
C GLU A 8 11.27 -0.13 -5.03
N GLU A 9 11.58 1.04 -5.59
CA GLU A 9 11.32 2.31 -4.93
C GLU A 9 9.82 2.53 -4.69
N ARG A 10 9.03 2.26 -5.71
CA ARG A 10 7.58 2.38 -5.61
C ARG A 10 7.01 1.39 -4.59
N LEU A 11 7.54 0.19 -4.58
CA LEU A 11 7.10 -0.83 -3.63
C LEU A 11 7.40 -0.40 -2.19
N THR A 12 8.60 0.12 -1.96
CA THR A 12 8.98 0.61 -0.63
C THR A 12 8.04 1.71 -0.17
N LYS A 13 7.75 2.66 -1.04
CA LYS A 13 6.85 3.77 -0.72
C LYS A 13 5.43 3.28 -0.45
N ALA A 14 4.97 2.30 -1.21
CA ALA A 14 3.63 1.74 -1.01
C ALA A 14 3.54 1.01 0.35
N ILE A 15 4.58 0.29 0.73
CA ILE A 15 4.63 -0.39 2.03
C ILE A 15 4.61 0.63 3.17
N GLU A 16 5.39 1.70 3.03
CA GLU A 16 5.41 2.77 4.03
C GLU A 16 4.04 3.43 4.16
N LEU A 17 3.38 3.66 3.04
CA LEU A 17 2.05 4.25 3.04
C LEU A 17 1.05 3.32 3.73
N LYS A 18 1.13 2.02 3.46
CA LYS A 18 0.27 1.04 4.11
C LYS A 18 0.45 1.07 5.63
N GLU A 19 1.68 1.08 6.10
CA GLU A 19 1.96 1.14 7.53
C GLU A 19 1.39 2.40 8.17
N SER A 20 1.53 3.53 7.49
CA SER A 20 1.00 4.80 7.95
C SER A 20 -0.53 4.76 8.05
N LEU A 21 -1.17 4.18 7.03
CA LEU A 21 -2.63 4.05 7.01
C LEU A 21 -3.13 3.11 8.12
N GLU A 22 -2.40 2.03 8.37
CA GLU A 22 -2.76 1.09 9.42
C GLU A 22 -2.69 1.73 10.81
N LYS A 23 -1.70 2.57 11.03
CA LYS A 23 -1.59 3.32 12.29
C LYS A 23 -2.76 4.28 12.47
N ARG A 24 -3.15 4.95 11.40
CA ARG A 24 -4.30 5.85 11.42
C ARG A 24 -5.61 5.08 11.62
N LEU A 25 -5.69 3.91 11.01
CA LEU A 25 -6.86 3.05 11.14
C LEU A 25 -7.09 2.67 12.60
N GLU A 26 -6.02 2.37 13.35
CA GLU A 26 -6.13 2.08 14.77
C GLU A 26 -6.72 3.25 15.54
N LYS A 27 -6.31 4.48 15.18
CA LYS A 27 -6.79 5.69 15.85
C LYS A 27 -8.24 6.00 15.56
N VAL A 28 -8.73 5.62 14.39
CA VAL A 28 -10.11 5.88 13.99
C VAL A 28 -10.99 4.66 14.12
N ALA A 29 -10.50 3.60 14.77
CA ALA A 29 -11.28 2.40 15.02
C ALA A 29 -12.57 2.76 15.79
N ASN A 30 -13.67 2.15 15.39
CA ASN A 30 -15.00 2.40 15.97
C ASN A 30 -15.55 3.80 15.65
N THR A 31 -15.01 4.45 14.62
CA THR A 31 -15.54 5.73 14.12
C THR A 31 -16.01 5.53 12.69
N PRO A 32 -16.85 6.45 12.16
CA PRO A 32 -17.26 6.37 10.75
C PRO A 32 -16.11 6.38 9.75
N LYS A 33 -14.96 6.94 10.12
CA LYS A 33 -13.80 7.02 9.25
C LYS A 33 -13.06 5.68 9.10
N GLU A 34 -13.33 4.73 9.98
CA GLU A 34 -12.70 3.41 9.93
C GLU A 34 -12.88 2.76 8.56
N GLU A 35 -14.09 2.80 8.01
CA GLU A 35 -14.37 2.20 6.72
C GLU A 35 -13.59 2.84 5.58
N GLU A 36 -13.44 4.16 5.62
CA GLU A 36 -12.67 4.88 4.60
C GLU A 36 -11.21 4.46 4.62
N PHE A 37 -10.62 4.35 5.80
CA PHE A 37 -9.23 3.93 5.93
C PHE A 37 -9.02 2.48 5.55
N LYS A 38 -9.97 1.61 5.88
CA LYS A 38 -9.93 0.21 5.46
C LYS A 38 -9.89 0.10 3.94
N LEU A 39 -10.72 0.88 3.28
CA LEU A 39 -10.78 0.88 1.83
C LEU A 39 -9.46 1.34 1.22
N GLN A 40 -8.85 2.38 1.80
CA GLN A 40 -7.55 2.86 1.34
C GLN A 40 -6.46 1.83 1.53
N VAL A 41 -6.46 1.13 2.67
CA VAL A 41 -5.51 0.05 2.94
C VAL A 41 -5.66 -1.06 1.90
N GLU A 42 -6.89 -1.43 1.57
CA GLU A 42 -7.14 -2.45 0.54
C GLU A 42 -6.58 -2.04 -0.82
N LYS A 43 -6.74 -0.77 -1.18
CA LYS A 43 -6.22 -0.26 -2.45
C LYS A 43 -4.70 -0.28 -2.48
N VAL A 44 -4.07 0.10 -1.38
CA VAL A 44 -2.60 0.08 -1.29
C VAL A 44 -2.09 -1.37 -1.30
N ASP A 45 -2.80 -2.27 -0.63
CA ASP A 45 -2.48 -3.69 -0.66
C ASP A 45 -2.48 -4.24 -2.08
N ALA A 46 -3.50 -3.90 -2.86
CA ALA A 46 -3.59 -4.31 -4.25
C ALA A 46 -2.43 -3.76 -5.07
N LEU A 47 -2.04 -2.51 -4.81
CA LEU A 47 -0.90 -1.90 -5.46
C LEU A 47 0.40 -2.62 -5.13
N ILE A 48 0.58 -2.97 -3.86
CA ILE A 48 1.77 -3.71 -3.40
C ILE A 48 1.87 -5.06 -4.12
N GLU A 49 0.78 -5.79 -4.21
CA GLU A 49 0.75 -7.07 -4.90
C GLU A 49 1.09 -6.92 -6.38
N HIS A 50 0.54 -5.88 -7.00
CA HIS A 50 0.82 -5.59 -8.41
C HIS A 50 2.30 -5.28 -8.63
N LEU A 51 2.89 -4.47 -7.76
CA LEU A 51 4.30 -4.10 -7.86
C LEU A 51 5.22 -5.29 -7.63
N LYS A 52 4.87 -6.16 -6.70
CA LYS A 52 5.62 -7.40 -6.46
C LYS A 52 5.62 -8.27 -7.70
N LYS A 53 4.49 -8.36 -8.36
CA LYS A 53 4.34 -9.14 -9.57
C LYS A 53 5.20 -8.57 -10.71
N GLU A 54 5.17 -7.26 -10.87
CA GLU A 54 6.01 -6.58 -11.86
C GLU A 54 7.49 -6.84 -11.59
N LEU A 55 7.87 -6.81 -10.33
CA LEU A 55 9.26 -7.04 -9.92
C LEU A 55 9.70 -8.47 -10.27
N GLU A 56 8.83 -9.45 -10.10
CA GLU A 56 9.13 -10.83 -10.46
C GLU A 56 9.29 -11.00 -11.97
N GLU A 57 8.54 -10.25 -12.74
CA GLU A 57 8.58 -10.32 -14.21
C GLU A 57 9.71 -9.49 -14.82
N ALA A 58 10.30 -8.62 -14.06
CA ALA A 58 11.34 -7.71 -14.55
C ALA A 58 12.71 -8.39 -14.75
#